data_3d42144f94966eb6e886a636bec642d8
#
_entry.id   3d42144f94966eb6e886a636bec642d8
#
_cell.length_a   1.000
_cell.length_b   1.000
_cell.length_c   1.000
_cell.angle_alpha   90.00
_cell.angle_beta   90.00
_cell.angle_gamma   90.00
#
_symmetry.space_group_name_H-M   'P 1'
#
loop_
_entity.id
_entity.type
_entity.pdbx_description
1 polymer ?
#
loop_
_entity_poly.entity_id
_entity_poly.type
_entity_poly.pdbx_seq_one_letter_code
_entity_poly.pdbx_strand_id
1 'polypeptide(L)'
;MHSRSYHFSYITAISIVLSPALSLLAISDAWAYPPTITARRVQASDSLRDSFTSLAQATDPKTQADELFETGVKQHREGLFQEAIQTFEQVLAIRKQLGDKRGIGETLNNMGEVYAEMGSQPKALEVLRQALVIHREIGEGPRIARTLNLIGFVNRVADNFSEAMKLHQEALELAKTANDKIEIAESFHNIAAVYAEQVNYAKAIEFYQQARTIRTVEGDRRDLGRTLNNMGGVYYNIGDFNRAMEFYHQALAIRREIGDRAGVGRLLNNMALTSRKLGKDTQALIYFQQAIPMLEAIGDKTSIGRLLNNMGAIHESLGQSAKALESYEGALKIARDGGDKAGETTAMEGIKRLSSGQLVPQ
;
A
#
# COMPACT_ATOMS: atom_id res chain seq x y z
N MET A 1 2.25 -16.27 -62.00
CA MET A 1 0.92 -16.91 -62.13
C MET A 1 0.73 -17.93 -61.06
N HIS A 2 -0.24 -17.82 -60.27
CA HIS A 2 -0.91 -18.60 -59.25
C HIS A 2 -0.88 -17.98 -57.87
N SER A 3 -1.87 -17.16 -57.67
CA SER A 3 -2.45 -16.72 -56.41
C SER A 3 -2.98 -17.93 -55.63
N ARG A 4 -2.59 -18.05 -54.34
CA ARG A 4 -3.29 -18.90 -53.39
C ARG A 4 -3.80 -18.03 -52.25
N SER A 5 -5.10 -17.81 -52.27
CA SER A 5 -5.92 -17.26 -51.22
C SER A 5 -5.90 -18.19 -50.00
N TYR A 6 -5.59 -17.69 -48.84
CA TYR A 6 -5.83 -18.36 -47.57
C TYR A 6 -7.04 -17.73 -46.90
N HIS A 7 -8.13 -18.48 -46.87
CA HIS A 7 -9.27 -18.21 -46.03
C HIS A 7 -8.92 -18.43 -44.59
N PHE A 8 -8.97 -17.38 -43.75
CA PHE A 8 -8.98 -17.50 -42.32
C PHE A 8 -10.43 -17.61 -41.83
N SER A 9 -10.78 -18.81 -41.36
CA SER A 9 -12.01 -19.06 -40.62
C SER A 9 -11.95 -18.34 -39.25
N TYR A 10 -12.89 -17.46 -38.99
CA TYR A 10 -13.14 -16.88 -37.70
C TYR A 10 -13.71 -17.95 -36.75
N ILE A 11 -12.90 -18.46 -35.83
CA ILE A 11 -13.38 -19.15 -34.64
C ILE A 11 -13.67 -18.07 -33.62
N THR A 12 -14.95 -17.84 -33.36
CA THR A 12 -15.45 -17.04 -32.25
C THR A 12 -15.07 -17.73 -30.94
N ALA A 13 -13.93 -17.33 -30.35
CA ALA A 13 -13.61 -17.65 -28.96
C ALA A 13 -14.49 -16.77 -28.08
N ILE A 14 -15.41 -17.39 -27.36
CA ILE A 14 -16.14 -16.77 -26.27
C ILE A 14 -15.10 -16.48 -25.19
N SER A 15 -14.62 -15.26 -25.15
CA SER A 15 -13.80 -14.76 -24.04
C SER A 15 -14.69 -14.64 -22.79
N ILE A 16 -14.59 -15.63 -21.92
CA ILE A 16 -15.01 -15.46 -20.53
C ILE A 16 -14.07 -14.40 -19.95
N VAL A 17 -14.55 -13.18 -19.85
CA VAL A 17 -13.88 -12.09 -19.12
C VAL A 17 -13.98 -12.43 -17.64
N LEU A 18 -13.05 -13.22 -17.16
CA LEU A 18 -12.71 -13.26 -15.74
C LEU A 18 -12.09 -11.90 -15.43
N SER A 19 -12.84 -11.07 -14.71
CA SER A 19 -12.42 -9.76 -14.27
C SER A 19 -11.01 -9.82 -13.64
N PRO A 20 -10.01 -9.08 -14.15
CA PRO A 20 -8.66 -9.08 -13.58
C PRO A 20 -8.58 -8.47 -12.17
N ALA A 21 -9.69 -7.94 -11.67
CA ALA A 21 -9.72 -7.22 -10.39
C ALA A 21 -9.49 -8.08 -9.13
N LEU A 22 -9.52 -9.40 -9.25
CA LEU A 22 -9.36 -10.28 -8.07
C LEU A 22 -7.94 -10.83 -7.86
N SER A 23 -7.08 -10.79 -8.86
CA SER A 23 -5.70 -11.31 -8.75
C SER A 23 -4.65 -10.26 -8.36
N LEU A 24 -4.91 -8.97 -8.56
CA LEU A 24 -3.98 -7.88 -8.26
C LEU A 24 -3.89 -7.47 -6.78
N LEU A 25 -4.82 -7.95 -5.94
CA LEU A 25 -4.92 -7.52 -4.53
C LEU A 25 -3.93 -8.20 -3.57
N ALA A 26 -3.26 -9.25 -3.99
CA ALA A 26 -2.30 -9.95 -3.13
C ALA A 26 -0.90 -9.33 -3.14
N ILE A 27 -0.54 -8.57 -4.18
CA ILE A 27 0.82 -8.02 -4.32
C ILE A 27 0.97 -6.64 -3.69
N SER A 28 -0.11 -5.88 -3.51
CA SER A 28 -0.03 -4.49 -3.10
C SER A 28 -0.28 -4.28 -1.62
N ASP A 29 0.62 -4.71 -0.77
CA ASP A 29 0.79 -4.10 0.55
C ASP A 29 1.48 -2.74 0.43
N ALA A 30 1.94 -2.43 -0.77
CA ALA A 30 2.41 -1.14 -1.11
C ALA A 30 1.25 -0.36 -1.65
N TRP A 31 0.26 0.15 -0.99
CA TRP A 31 -0.40 1.34 -1.53
C TRP A 31 -1.63 1.17 -2.43
N ALA A 32 -2.64 0.44 -2.02
CA ALA A 32 -3.96 0.67 -2.55
C ALA A 32 -4.83 1.34 -1.49
N TYR A 33 -4.71 2.65 -1.37
CA TYR A 33 -5.73 3.45 -0.67
C TYR A 33 -6.81 3.86 -1.66
N PRO A 34 -8.08 3.60 -1.36
CA PRO A 34 -9.17 4.23 -2.09
C PRO A 34 -9.26 5.70 -1.70
N PRO A 35 -9.56 6.62 -2.64
CA PRO A 35 -9.91 7.99 -2.30
C PRO A 35 -11.27 8.00 -1.61
N THR A 36 -11.39 8.76 -0.57
CA THR A 36 -12.57 9.23 0.18
C THR A 36 -12.72 8.66 1.59
N ILE A 37 -12.02 9.30 2.51
CA ILE A 37 -12.53 9.43 3.88
C ILE A 37 -13.29 10.75 3.92
N THR A 38 -14.60 10.70 4.05
CA THR A 38 -15.40 11.88 4.36
C THR A 38 -14.94 12.45 5.69
N ALA A 39 -14.40 13.66 5.63
CA ALA A 39 -13.91 14.41 6.77
C ALA A 39 -14.98 14.47 7.87
N ARG A 40 -14.81 13.71 8.95
CA ARG A 40 -15.42 14.03 10.22
C ARG A 40 -14.75 15.30 10.71
N ARG A 41 -15.46 16.41 10.60
CA ARG A 41 -15.09 17.70 11.19
C ARG A 41 -15.03 17.50 12.71
N VAL A 42 -13.85 17.14 13.21
CA VAL A 42 -13.56 17.27 14.63
C VAL A 42 -13.35 18.76 14.85
N GLN A 43 -14.29 19.39 15.55
CA GLN A 43 -14.03 20.70 16.10
C GLN A 43 -12.84 20.57 17.05
N ALA A 44 -11.68 21.04 16.60
CA ALA A 44 -10.55 21.23 17.48
C ALA A 44 -10.99 22.20 18.58
N SER A 45 -10.97 21.75 19.83
CA SER A 45 -11.31 22.57 20.97
C SER A 45 -10.35 23.77 21.03
N ASP A 46 -10.83 24.91 21.42
CA ASP A 46 -10.06 26.16 21.57
C ASP A 46 -8.81 25.97 22.45
N SER A 47 -8.80 24.96 23.33
CA SER A 47 -7.65 24.57 24.16
C SER A 47 -6.42 24.10 23.36
N LEU A 48 -6.60 23.55 22.16
CA LEU A 48 -5.48 23.22 21.28
C LEU A 48 -4.92 24.46 20.58
N ARG A 49 -5.78 25.41 20.22
CA ARG A 49 -5.35 26.71 19.67
C ARG A 49 -4.50 27.51 20.66
N ASP A 50 -4.91 27.54 21.93
CA ASP A 50 -4.21 28.25 22.98
C ASP A 50 -2.88 27.59 23.35
N SER A 51 -2.78 26.25 23.27
CA SER A 51 -1.51 25.52 23.43
C SER A 51 -0.54 25.80 22.28
N PHE A 52 -1.02 25.92 21.04
CA PHE A 52 -0.17 26.27 19.89
C PHE A 52 0.31 27.74 19.94
N THR A 53 -0.52 28.67 20.43
CA THR A 53 -0.14 30.08 20.57
C THR A 53 0.83 30.32 21.72
N SER A 54 0.80 29.53 22.79
CA SER A 54 1.74 29.67 23.92
C SER A 54 3.12 29.06 23.64
N LEU A 55 3.22 27.99 22.83
CA LEU A 55 4.47 27.39 22.36
C LEU A 55 5.20 28.27 21.31
N ALA A 56 4.45 29.06 20.55
CA ALA A 56 5.02 29.93 19.50
C ALA A 56 5.85 31.11 20.04
N GLN A 57 5.84 31.37 21.34
CA GLN A 57 6.52 32.56 21.92
C GLN A 57 7.90 32.30 22.51
N ALA A 58 8.44 31.05 22.52
CA ALA A 58 9.72 30.76 23.18
C ALA A 58 10.63 29.73 22.47
N THR A 59 10.23 29.12 21.36
CA THR A 59 11.08 28.12 20.69
C THR A 59 11.84 28.72 19.50
N ASP A 60 13.13 28.39 19.42
CA ASP A 60 13.96 28.68 18.26
C ASP A 60 13.29 28.15 16.97
N PRO A 61 13.21 28.96 15.87
CA PRO A 61 12.51 28.54 14.65
C PRO A 61 12.96 27.19 14.08
N LYS A 62 14.21 26.81 14.28
CA LYS A 62 14.72 25.48 13.87
C LYS A 62 14.08 24.37 14.71
N THR A 63 14.07 24.53 16.03
CA THR A 63 13.41 23.57 16.94
C THR A 63 11.92 23.44 16.63
N GLN A 64 11.24 24.56 16.37
CA GLN A 64 9.83 24.55 15.95
C GLN A 64 9.62 23.76 14.64
N ALA A 65 10.49 23.95 13.65
CA ALA A 65 10.41 23.20 12.38
C ALA A 65 10.59 21.70 12.59
N ASP A 66 11.53 21.32 13.48
CA ASP A 66 11.81 19.90 13.75
C ASP A 66 10.66 19.23 14.54
N GLU A 67 10.05 19.91 15.51
CA GLU A 67 8.86 19.42 16.24
C GLU A 67 7.64 19.27 15.32
N LEU A 68 7.39 20.26 14.46
CA LEU A 68 6.33 20.17 13.46
C LEU A 68 6.59 19.06 12.45
N PHE A 69 7.85 18.85 12.05
CA PHE A 69 8.20 17.76 11.13
C PHE A 69 7.87 16.40 11.73
N GLU A 70 8.25 16.14 12.99
CA GLU A 70 7.89 14.90 13.68
C GLU A 70 6.37 14.75 13.84
N THR A 71 5.65 15.85 14.07
CA THR A 71 4.19 15.87 14.11
C THR A 71 3.60 15.44 12.76
N GLY A 72 4.09 15.99 11.65
CA GLY A 72 3.68 15.62 10.30
C GLY A 72 3.96 14.16 9.98
N VAL A 73 5.13 13.64 10.38
CA VAL A 73 5.48 12.22 10.23
C VAL A 73 4.54 11.33 11.05
N LYS A 74 4.18 11.74 12.27
CA LYS A 74 3.21 11.02 13.09
C LYS A 74 1.83 11.00 12.45
N GLN A 75 1.32 12.15 12.00
CA GLN A 75 0.03 12.27 11.29
C GLN A 75 -0.01 11.39 10.04
N HIS A 76 1.08 11.36 9.26
CA HIS A 76 1.21 10.48 8.10
C HIS A 76 1.06 9.00 8.51
N ARG A 77 1.78 8.56 9.56
CA ARG A 77 1.69 7.18 10.08
C ARG A 77 0.30 6.81 10.59
N GLU A 78 -0.44 7.77 11.09
CA GLU A 78 -1.83 7.61 11.57
C GLU A 78 -2.86 7.68 10.43
N GLY A 79 -2.43 7.91 9.18
CA GLY A 79 -3.29 8.04 8.01
C GLY A 79 -4.01 9.39 7.91
N LEU A 80 -3.62 10.39 8.70
CA LEU A 80 -4.14 11.76 8.70
C LEU A 80 -3.44 12.57 7.61
N PHE A 81 -3.65 12.18 6.35
CA PHE A 81 -2.87 12.67 5.21
C PHE A 81 -3.02 14.17 4.96
N GLN A 82 -4.23 14.71 5.08
CA GLN A 82 -4.48 16.14 4.85
C GLN A 82 -3.80 16.99 5.93
N GLU A 83 -3.90 16.57 7.18
CA GLU A 83 -3.23 17.19 8.32
C GLU A 83 -1.72 17.13 8.18
N ALA A 84 -1.20 15.97 7.75
CA ALA A 84 0.23 15.80 7.51
C ALA A 84 0.74 16.79 6.44
N ILE A 85 0.03 16.94 5.31
CA ILE A 85 0.39 17.91 4.27
C ILE A 85 0.39 19.34 4.83
N GLN A 86 -0.66 19.75 5.55
CA GLN A 86 -0.74 21.09 6.15
C GLN A 86 0.40 21.35 7.14
N THR A 87 0.76 20.34 7.92
CA THR A 87 1.88 20.44 8.87
C THR A 87 3.23 20.53 8.12
N PHE A 88 3.44 19.73 7.09
CA PHE A 88 4.65 19.81 6.28
C PHE A 88 4.76 21.13 5.49
N GLU A 89 3.65 21.75 5.07
CA GLU A 89 3.67 23.08 4.46
C GLU A 89 4.16 24.16 5.46
N GLN A 90 3.78 24.06 6.73
CA GLN A 90 4.29 24.94 7.78
C GLN A 90 5.79 24.73 8.01
N VAL A 91 6.23 23.46 8.11
CA VAL A 91 7.66 23.10 8.20
C VAL A 91 8.44 23.68 7.04
N LEU A 92 7.93 23.52 5.83
CA LEU A 92 8.56 24.00 4.59
C LEU A 92 8.73 25.53 4.59
N ALA A 93 7.71 26.28 5.10
CA ALA A 93 7.78 27.73 5.20
C ALA A 93 8.89 28.17 6.17
N ILE A 94 8.99 27.52 7.35
CA ILE A 94 10.03 27.85 8.34
C ILE A 94 11.41 27.50 7.80
N ARG A 95 11.60 26.28 7.25
CA ARG A 95 12.88 25.82 6.71
C ARG A 95 13.36 26.67 5.53
N LYS A 96 12.44 27.21 4.70
CA LYS A 96 12.77 28.19 3.64
C LYS A 96 13.30 29.50 4.24
N GLN A 97 12.66 30.03 5.29
CA GLN A 97 13.11 31.25 5.97
C GLN A 97 14.52 31.08 6.58
N LEU A 98 14.80 29.87 7.08
CA LEU A 98 16.11 29.54 7.66
C LEU A 98 17.18 29.23 6.61
N GLY A 99 16.80 29.06 5.34
CA GLY A 99 17.71 28.62 4.29
C GLY A 99 18.18 27.16 4.43
N ASP A 100 17.43 26.34 5.23
CA ASP A 100 17.75 24.93 5.46
C ASP A 100 17.42 24.06 4.24
N LYS A 101 18.31 24.08 3.26
CA LYS A 101 18.15 23.28 2.04
C LYS A 101 17.95 21.80 2.34
N ARG A 102 18.69 21.22 3.30
CA ARG A 102 18.58 19.81 3.67
C ARG A 102 17.18 19.49 4.19
N GLY A 103 16.71 20.24 5.18
CA GLY A 103 15.39 20.08 5.75
C GLY A 103 14.27 20.33 4.73
N ILE A 104 14.43 21.30 3.80
CA ILE A 104 13.48 21.52 2.70
C ILE A 104 13.35 20.24 1.85
N GLY A 105 14.46 19.65 1.42
CA GLY A 105 14.44 18.41 0.63
C GLY A 105 13.80 17.24 1.35
N GLU A 106 14.09 17.06 2.64
CA GLU A 106 13.46 16.04 3.49
C GLU A 106 11.95 16.24 3.63
N THR A 107 11.51 17.49 3.85
CA THR A 107 10.07 17.81 3.95
C THR A 107 9.36 17.50 2.63
N LEU A 108 9.93 17.89 1.51
CA LEU A 108 9.38 17.61 0.18
C LEU A 108 9.29 16.10 -0.11
N ASN A 109 10.27 15.29 0.33
CA ASN A 109 10.21 13.84 0.21
C ASN A 109 9.02 13.27 0.99
N ASN A 110 8.82 13.68 2.25
CA ASN A 110 7.68 13.22 3.05
C ASN A 110 6.34 13.68 2.45
N MET A 111 6.24 14.92 1.96
CA MET A 111 5.05 15.37 1.23
C MET A 111 4.79 14.52 -0.02
N GLY A 112 5.84 14.13 -0.74
CA GLY A 112 5.76 13.26 -1.90
C GLY A 112 5.23 11.88 -1.56
N GLU A 113 5.69 11.28 -0.45
CA GLU A 113 5.17 10.02 0.08
C GLU A 113 3.66 10.16 0.39
N VAL A 114 3.26 11.18 1.14
CA VAL A 114 1.84 11.42 1.46
C VAL A 114 0.98 11.60 0.21
N TYR A 115 1.42 12.42 -0.76
CA TYR A 115 0.68 12.58 -2.01
C TYR A 115 0.57 11.29 -2.82
N ALA A 116 1.63 10.45 -2.81
CA ALA A 116 1.60 9.15 -3.48
C ALA A 116 0.57 8.22 -2.81
N GLU A 117 0.52 8.19 -1.48
CA GLU A 117 -0.46 7.41 -0.70
C GLU A 117 -1.90 7.90 -0.92
N MET A 118 -2.09 9.20 -1.08
CA MET A 118 -3.38 9.80 -1.45
C MET A 118 -3.79 9.49 -2.90
N GLY A 119 -2.97 8.79 -3.69
CA GLY A 119 -3.21 8.54 -5.11
C GLY A 119 -3.01 9.78 -6.00
N SER A 120 -2.39 10.84 -5.49
CA SER A 120 -2.15 12.09 -6.23
C SER A 120 -0.78 12.07 -6.90
N GLN A 121 -0.55 11.15 -7.85
CA GLN A 121 0.72 10.95 -8.53
C GLN A 121 1.31 12.24 -9.13
N PRO A 122 0.54 13.14 -9.79
CA PRO A 122 1.11 14.38 -10.34
C PRO A 122 1.73 15.27 -9.27
N LYS A 123 1.04 15.46 -8.13
CA LYS A 123 1.56 16.26 -7.02
C LYS A 123 2.76 15.60 -6.35
N ALA A 124 2.72 14.29 -6.17
CA ALA A 124 3.86 13.53 -5.65
C ALA A 124 5.10 13.76 -6.51
N LEU A 125 5.00 13.58 -7.84
CA LEU A 125 6.11 13.80 -8.75
C LEU A 125 6.60 15.25 -8.76
N GLU A 126 5.71 16.22 -8.64
CA GLU A 126 6.06 17.64 -8.58
C GLU A 126 6.97 17.94 -7.38
N VAL A 127 6.54 17.57 -6.17
CA VAL A 127 7.32 17.86 -4.96
C VAL A 127 8.59 17.01 -4.86
N LEU A 128 8.56 15.76 -5.31
CA LEU A 128 9.73 14.89 -5.32
C LEU A 128 10.80 15.37 -6.31
N ARG A 129 10.42 15.92 -7.46
CA ARG A 129 11.39 16.53 -8.40
C ARG A 129 12.05 17.77 -7.79
N GLN A 130 11.31 18.59 -7.04
CA GLN A 130 11.89 19.71 -6.30
C GLN A 130 12.91 19.21 -5.24
N ALA A 131 12.54 18.16 -4.48
CA ALA A 131 13.46 17.54 -3.53
C ALA A 131 14.73 17.02 -4.21
N LEU A 132 14.60 16.37 -5.37
CA LEU A 132 15.73 15.82 -6.14
C LEU A 132 16.70 16.91 -6.57
N VAL A 133 16.19 18.05 -7.06
CA VAL A 133 17.03 19.21 -7.43
C VAL A 133 17.84 19.67 -6.21
N ILE A 134 17.19 19.86 -5.07
CA ILE A 134 17.84 20.32 -3.85
C ILE A 134 18.90 19.31 -3.36
N HIS A 135 18.57 18.01 -3.32
CA HIS A 135 19.50 16.98 -2.88
C HIS A 135 20.72 16.85 -3.82
N ARG A 136 20.52 17.05 -5.13
CA ARG A 136 21.64 17.11 -6.11
C ARG A 136 22.51 18.35 -5.91
N GLU A 137 21.92 19.52 -5.60
CA GLU A 137 22.69 20.73 -5.26
C GLU A 137 23.56 20.56 -4.01
N ILE A 138 23.04 19.83 -3.00
CA ILE A 138 23.77 19.55 -1.76
C ILE A 138 24.84 18.47 -1.98
N GLY A 139 24.65 17.59 -2.99
CA GLY A 139 25.57 16.51 -3.31
C GLY A 139 25.51 15.30 -2.36
N GLU A 140 24.40 15.09 -1.64
CA GLU A 140 24.23 13.98 -0.70
C GLU A 140 23.66 12.73 -1.37
N GLY A 141 24.55 11.81 -1.78
CA GLY A 141 24.21 10.58 -2.47
C GLY A 141 23.05 9.76 -1.85
N PRO A 142 23.04 9.46 -0.55
CA PRO A 142 21.94 8.73 0.09
C PRO A 142 20.58 9.43 -0.04
N ARG A 143 20.52 10.75 0.12
CA ARG A 143 19.27 11.51 -0.04
C ARG A 143 18.78 11.53 -1.49
N ILE A 144 19.72 11.63 -2.45
CA ILE A 144 19.40 11.49 -3.87
C ILE A 144 18.82 10.10 -4.14
N ALA A 145 19.43 9.04 -3.60
CA ALA A 145 18.96 7.67 -3.76
C ALA A 145 17.54 7.48 -3.20
N ARG A 146 17.28 7.97 -2.00
CA ARG A 146 15.94 7.95 -1.39
C ARG A 146 14.90 8.65 -2.28
N THR A 147 15.20 9.85 -2.75
CA THR A 147 14.27 10.59 -3.60
C THR A 147 14.03 9.89 -4.94
N LEU A 148 15.06 9.31 -5.55
CA LEU A 148 14.93 8.50 -6.76
C LEU A 148 14.07 7.25 -6.53
N ASN A 149 14.22 6.59 -5.39
CA ASN A 149 13.37 5.47 -5.00
C ASN A 149 11.90 5.90 -4.87
N LEU A 150 11.61 7.06 -4.29
CA LEU A 150 10.24 7.57 -4.19
C LEU A 150 9.66 7.93 -5.56
N ILE A 151 10.42 8.59 -6.44
CA ILE A 151 9.98 8.89 -7.80
C ILE A 151 9.77 7.59 -8.59
N GLY A 152 10.67 6.62 -8.45
CA GLY A 152 10.54 5.30 -9.06
C GLY A 152 9.30 4.57 -8.60
N PHE A 153 9.00 4.61 -7.30
CA PHE A 153 7.77 4.06 -6.74
C PHE A 153 6.52 4.69 -7.36
N VAL A 154 6.44 6.03 -7.46
CA VAL A 154 5.28 6.71 -8.09
C VAL A 154 5.14 6.31 -9.57
N ASN A 155 6.26 6.18 -10.30
CA ASN A 155 6.24 5.70 -11.69
C ASN A 155 5.75 4.25 -11.78
N ARG A 156 6.15 3.36 -10.86
CA ARG A 156 5.68 1.97 -10.81
C ARG A 156 4.16 1.91 -10.60
N VAL A 157 3.63 2.71 -9.67
CA VAL A 157 2.16 2.78 -9.42
C VAL A 157 1.39 3.34 -10.63
N ALA A 158 2.06 4.12 -11.48
CA ALA A 158 1.51 4.62 -12.74
C ALA A 158 1.81 3.69 -13.95
N ASP A 159 2.18 2.42 -13.70
CA ASP A 159 2.54 1.40 -14.70
C ASP A 159 3.74 1.77 -15.61
N ASN A 160 4.50 2.81 -15.26
CA ASN A 160 5.70 3.23 -15.96
C ASN A 160 6.92 2.40 -15.53
N PHE A 161 6.84 1.06 -15.67
CA PHE A 161 7.83 0.11 -15.14
C PHE A 161 9.25 0.33 -15.63
N SER A 162 9.42 0.77 -16.87
CA SER A 162 10.74 1.04 -17.46
C SER A 162 11.45 2.19 -16.75
N GLU A 163 10.75 3.31 -16.51
CA GLU A 163 11.30 4.45 -15.81
C GLU A 163 11.49 4.15 -14.32
N ALA A 164 10.56 3.46 -13.69
CA ALA A 164 10.70 3.00 -12.32
C ALA A 164 11.97 2.15 -12.12
N MET A 165 12.20 1.18 -13.00
CA MET A 165 13.39 0.32 -12.95
C MET A 165 14.68 1.12 -13.07
N LYS A 166 14.74 2.05 -14.02
CA LYS A 166 15.91 2.93 -14.22
C LYS A 166 16.21 3.76 -12.97
N LEU A 167 15.19 4.38 -12.38
CA LEU A 167 15.33 5.21 -11.18
C LEU A 167 15.78 4.39 -9.97
N HIS A 168 15.22 3.20 -9.78
CA HIS A 168 15.63 2.30 -8.68
C HIS A 168 17.06 1.78 -8.87
N GLN A 169 17.50 1.54 -10.11
CA GLN A 169 18.88 1.16 -10.40
C GLN A 169 19.85 2.30 -10.13
N GLU A 170 19.52 3.56 -10.54
CA GLU A 170 20.32 4.73 -10.22
C GLU A 170 20.43 4.93 -8.70
N ALA A 171 19.31 4.79 -7.98
CA ALA A 171 19.28 4.84 -6.52
C ALA A 171 20.19 3.78 -5.88
N LEU A 172 20.14 2.54 -6.38
CA LEU A 172 20.96 1.45 -5.89
C LEU A 172 22.46 1.73 -6.03
N GLU A 173 22.90 2.25 -7.17
CA GLU A 173 24.32 2.56 -7.40
C GLU A 173 24.80 3.70 -6.50
N LEU A 174 23.98 4.74 -6.30
CA LEU A 174 24.30 5.82 -5.35
C LEU A 174 24.37 5.30 -3.90
N ALA A 175 23.41 4.48 -3.50
CA ALA A 175 23.38 3.89 -2.17
C ALA A 175 24.59 2.95 -1.93
N LYS A 176 24.99 2.15 -2.92
CA LYS A 176 26.21 1.31 -2.85
C LYS A 176 27.47 2.18 -2.71
N THR A 177 27.59 3.25 -3.49
CA THR A 177 28.72 4.15 -3.44
C THR A 177 28.86 4.79 -2.06
N ALA A 178 27.74 5.15 -1.44
CA ALA A 178 27.68 5.69 -0.09
C ALA A 178 27.76 4.64 1.02
N ASN A 179 27.75 3.36 0.68
CA ASN A 179 27.63 2.22 1.62
C ASN A 179 26.41 2.33 2.55
N ASP A 180 25.32 2.94 2.06
CA ASP A 180 24.06 3.08 2.80
C ASP A 180 23.23 1.79 2.67
N LYS A 181 23.30 0.95 3.71
CA LYS A 181 22.64 -0.36 3.72
C LYS A 181 21.11 -0.25 3.68
N ILE A 182 20.54 0.79 4.30
CA ILE A 182 19.09 1.01 4.32
C ILE A 182 18.59 1.32 2.90
N GLU A 183 19.22 2.27 2.21
CA GLU A 183 18.83 2.63 0.85
C GLU A 183 19.17 1.53 -0.17
N ILE A 184 20.22 0.74 0.04
CA ILE A 184 20.50 -0.47 -0.77
C ILE A 184 19.34 -1.46 -0.65
N ALA A 185 18.88 -1.75 0.57
CA ALA A 185 17.78 -2.68 0.80
C ALA A 185 16.46 -2.14 0.24
N GLU A 186 16.21 -0.83 0.36
CA GLU A 186 15.04 -0.19 -0.24
C GLU A 186 15.05 -0.31 -1.77
N SER A 187 16.18 -0.01 -2.40
CA SER A 187 16.33 -0.14 -3.85
C SER A 187 16.12 -1.59 -4.33
N PHE A 188 16.67 -2.58 -3.63
CA PHE A 188 16.42 -3.99 -3.94
C PHE A 188 14.94 -4.36 -3.79
N HIS A 189 14.29 -3.90 -2.72
CA HIS A 189 12.86 -4.14 -2.51
C HIS A 189 12.01 -3.56 -3.66
N ASN A 190 12.31 -2.34 -4.09
CA ASN A 190 11.55 -1.66 -5.14
C ASN A 190 11.80 -2.28 -6.52
N ILE A 191 13.04 -2.67 -6.84
CA ILE A 191 13.36 -3.44 -8.05
C ILE A 191 12.59 -4.77 -8.05
N ALA A 192 12.55 -5.47 -6.91
CA ALA A 192 11.79 -6.71 -6.76
C ALA A 192 10.29 -6.50 -7.03
N ALA A 193 9.71 -5.39 -6.53
CA ALA A 193 8.32 -5.06 -6.76
C ALA A 193 8.03 -4.84 -8.27
N VAL A 194 8.90 -4.12 -8.98
CA VAL A 194 8.76 -3.95 -10.44
C VAL A 194 8.79 -5.30 -11.16
N TYR A 195 9.74 -6.19 -10.81
CA TYR A 195 9.78 -7.53 -11.40
C TYR A 195 8.55 -8.38 -11.08
N ALA A 196 7.99 -8.25 -9.87
CA ALA A 196 6.79 -8.96 -9.47
C ALA A 196 5.58 -8.55 -10.32
N GLU A 197 5.41 -7.25 -10.57
CA GLU A 197 4.33 -6.72 -11.41
C GLU A 197 4.51 -7.08 -12.89
N GLN A 198 5.75 -7.21 -13.36
CA GLN A 198 6.08 -7.75 -14.68
C GLN A 198 5.99 -9.27 -14.75
N VAL A 199 5.46 -9.95 -13.71
CA VAL A 199 5.30 -11.40 -13.63
C VAL A 199 6.64 -12.16 -13.69
N ASN A 200 7.77 -11.48 -13.50
CA ASN A 200 9.08 -12.09 -13.39
C ASN A 200 9.39 -12.48 -11.93
N TYR A 201 8.64 -13.47 -11.44
CA TYR A 201 8.68 -13.86 -10.03
C TYR A 201 10.04 -14.39 -9.58
N ALA A 202 10.80 -15.02 -10.46
CA ALA A 202 12.14 -15.52 -10.13
C ALA A 202 13.08 -14.37 -9.73
N LYS A 203 13.15 -13.32 -10.54
CA LYS A 203 13.93 -12.12 -10.22
C LYS A 203 13.36 -11.36 -9.02
N ALA A 204 12.03 -11.27 -8.91
CA ALA A 204 11.41 -10.64 -7.74
C ALA A 204 11.85 -11.31 -6.44
N ILE A 205 11.84 -12.65 -6.37
CA ILE A 205 12.29 -13.42 -5.19
C ILE A 205 13.75 -13.15 -4.90
N GLU A 206 14.62 -13.17 -5.92
CA GLU A 206 16.05 -12.92 -5.78
C GLU A 206 16.32 -11.55 -5.12
N PHE A 207 15.72 -10.48 -5.66
CA PHE A 207 15.92 -9.13 -5.13
C PHE A 207 15.26 -8.92 -3.77
N TYR A 208 14.07 -9.50 -3.51
CA TYR A 208 13.48 -9.48 -2.16
C TYR A 208 14.35 -10.21 -1.14
N GLN A 209 15.01 -11.31 -1.51
CA GLN A 209 15.93 -12.01 -0.61
C GLN A 209 17.14 -11.14 -0.23
N GLN A 210 17.69 -10.39 -1.19
CA GLN A 210 18.78 -9.44 -0.91
C GLN A 210 18.31 -8.34 0.07
N ALA A 211 17.15 -7.74 -0.18
CA ALA A 211 16.56 -6.74 0.72
C ALA A 211 16.32 -7.32 2.12
N ARG A 212 15.71 -8.53 2.21
CA ARG A 212 15.45 -9.22 3.47
C ARG A 212 16.73 -9.46 4.27
N THR A 213 17.79 -9.91 3.61
CA THR A 213 19.07 -10.22 4.27
C THR A 213 19.63 -8.97 4.93
N ILE A 214 19.67 -7.84 4.21
CA ILE A 214 20.18 -6.58 4.75
C ILE A 214 19.29 -6.10 5.91
N ARG A 215 17.96 -6.04 5.72
CA ARG A 215 17.03 -5.57 6.75
C ARG A 215 17.05 -6.41 8.03
N THR A 216 17.34 -7.71 7.89
CA THR A 216 17.51 -8.58 9.07
C THR A 216 18.77 -8.23 9.85
N VAL A 217 19.86 -7.93 9.17
CA VAL A 217 21.14 -7.57 9.81
C VAL A 217 21.08 -6.17 10.43
N GLU A 218 20.51 -5.21 9.71
CA GLU A 218 20.40 -3.82 10.18
C GLU A 218 19.30 -3.61 11.25
N GLY A 219 18.48 -4.62 11.52
CA GLY A 219 17.39 -4.53 12.50
C GLY A 219 16.19 -3.70 12.05
N ASP A 220 16.06 -3.43 10.77
CA ASP A 220 14.94 -2.70 10.19
C ASP A 220 13.66 -3.56 10.18
N ARG A 221 12.99 -3.61 11.35
CA ARG A 221 11.83 -4.48 11.59
C ARG A 221 10.63 -4.11 10.73
N ARG A 222 10.36 -2.80 10.54
CA ARG A 222 9.20 -2.34 9.78
C ARG A 222 9.27 -2.77 8.32
N ASP A 223 10.37 -2.47 7.65
CA ASP A 223 10.55 -2.76 6.23
C ASP A 223 10.90 -4.23 5.97
N LEU A 224 11.45 -4.94 6.97
CA LEU A 224 11.55 -6.40 6.93
C LEU A 224 10.15 -7.03 6.88
N GLY A 225 9.20 -6.58 7.71
CA GLY A 225 7.82 -7.04 7.67
C GLY A 225 7.14 -6.78 6.32
N ARG A 226 7.41 -5.61 5.70
CA ARG A 226 6.93 -5.26 4.36
C ARG A 226 7.52 -6.20 3.28
N THR A 227 8.82 -6.45 3.34
CA THR A 227 9.48 -7.35 2.39
C THR A 227 8.95 -8.77 2.48
N LEU A 228 8.80 -9.30 3.68
CA LEU A 228 8.26 -10.65 3.89
C LEU A 228 6.81 -10.77 3.39
N ASN A 229 5.98 -9.76 3.62
CA ASN A 229 4.63 -9.75 3.07
C ASN A 229 4.63 -9.78 1.53
N ASN A 230 5.47 -8.97 0.88
CA ASN A 230 5.55 -8.95 -0.58
C ASN A 230 6.13 -10.26 -1.13
N MET A 231 7.09 -10.89 -0.46
CA MET A 231 7.53 -12.25 -0.79
C MET A 231 6.37 -13.25 -0.72
N GLY A 232 5.57 -13.17 0.34
CA GLY A 232 4.35 -13.98 0.47
C GLY A 232 3.39 -13.77 -0.71
N GLY A 233 3.19 -12.51 -1.14
CA GLY A 233 2.39 -12.16 -2.32
C GLY A 233 2.93 -12.77 -3.61
N VAL A 234 4.24 -12.76 -3.82
CA VAL A 234 4.87 -13.40 -4.98
C VAL A 234 4.62 -14.91 -4.97
N TYR A 235 4.80 -15.59 -3.83
CA TYR A 235 4.53 -17.03 -3.72
C TYR A 235 3.04 -17.35 -3.90
N TYR A 236 2.14 -16.49 -3.42
CA TYR A 236 0.70 -16.61 -3.68
C TYR A 236 0.40 -16.59 -5.19
N ASN A 237 1.01 -15.66 -5.93
CA ASN A 237 0.80 -15.54 -7.39
C ASN A 237 1.44 -16.69 -8.18
N ILE A 238 2.51 -17.30 -7.70
CA ILE A 238 3.07 -18.53 -8.25
C ILE A 238 2.14 -19.73 -8.00
N GLY A 239 1.23 -19.64 -7.01
CA GLY A 239 0.38 -20.75 -6.57
C GLY A 239 0.99 -21.60 -5.44
N ASP A 240 2.16 -21.22 -4.93
CA ASP A 240 2.77 -21.87 -3.75
C ASP A 240 2.20 -21.25 -2.46
N PHE A 241 0.94 -21.59 -2.18
CA PHE A 241 0.21 -21.04 -1.06
C PHE A 241 0.81 -21.41 0.31
N ASN A 242 1.53 -22.54 0.38
CA ASN A 242 2.20 -22.95 1.63
C ASN A 242 3.37 -21.99 1.94
N ARG A 243 4.23 -21.74 0.98
CA ARG A 243 5.32 -20.75 1.17
C ARG A 243 4.78 -19.34 1.38
N ALA A 244 3.69 -18.95 0.69
CA ALA A 244 3.03 -17.68 0.94
C ALA A 244 2.65 -17.54 2.42
N MET A 245 2.00 -18.57 3.00
CA MET A 245 1.63 -18.58 4.42
C MET A 245 2.83 -18.50 5.36
N GLU A 246 3.95 -19.19 5.06
CA GLU A 246 5.17 -19.09 5.86
C GLU A 246 5.71 -17.66 5.94
N PHE A 247 5.79 -16.97 4.81
CA PHE A 247 6.23 -15.57 4.78
C PHE A 247 5.25 -14.63 5.46
N TYR A 248 3.94 -14.83 5.28
CA TYR A 248 2.93 -14.04 5.97
C TYR A 248 2.98 -14.24 7.49
N HIS A 249 3.22 -15.44 7.99
CA HIS A 249 3.40 -15.68 9.42
C HIS A 249 4.62 -14.94 9.99
N GLN A 250 5.75 -14.95 9.27
CA GLN A 250 6.94 -14.19 9.67
C GLN A 250 6.65 -12.69 9.69
N ALA A 251 5.99 -12.15 8.65
CA ALA A 251 5.59 -10.76 8.60
C ALA A 251 4.62 -10.39 9.73
N LEU A 252 3.65 -11.28 10.05
CA LEU A 252 2.66 -11.06 11.11
C LEU A 252 3.32 -10.94 12.49
N ALA A 253 4.28 -11.81 12.78
CA ALA A 253 5.03 -11.76 14.03
C ALA A 253 5.73 -10.39 14.20
N ILE A 254 6.41 -9.93 13.16
CA ILE A 254 7.11 -8.64 13.17
C ILE A 254 6.12 -7.47 13.32
N ARG A 255 5.04 -7.44 12.52
CA ARG A 255 4.07 -6.33 12.57
C ARG A 255 3.37 -6.21 13.92
N ARG A 256 3.09 -7.36 14.58
CA ARG A 256 2.57 -7.39 15.95
C ARG A 256 3.57 -6.85 16.96
N GLU A 257 4.83 -7.24 16.86
CA GLU A 257 5.93 -6.78 17.72
C GLU A 257 6.09 -5.26 17.68
N ILE A 258 6.02 -4.65 16.49
CA ILE A 258 6.17 -3.19 16.32
C ILE A 258 4.86 -2.41 16.47
N GLY A 259 3.74 -3.08 16.77
CA GLY A 259 2.43 -2.44 16.96
C GLY A 259 1.79 -1.89 15.68
N ASP A 260 2.18 -2.37 14.49
CA ASP A 260 1.62 -1.95 13.20
C ASP A 260 0.23 -2.56 12.96
N ARG A 261 -0.80 -1.98 13.58
CA ARG A 261 -2.19 -2.46 13.47
C ARG A 261 -2.69 -2.47 12.03
N ALA A 262 -2.39 -1.41 11.27
CA ALA A 262 -2.80 -1.31 9.87
C ALA A 262 -2.19 -2.44 9.02
N GLY A 263 -0.89 -2.65 9.16
CA GLY A 263 -0.21 -3.74 8.48
C GLY A 263 -0.69 -5.12 8.92
N VAL A 264 -1.01 -5.32 10.21
CA VAL A 264 -1.60 -6.57 10.69
C VAL A 264 -2.95 -6.83 10.02
N GLY A 265 -3.84 -5.82 9.93
CA GLY A 265 -5.15 -5.97 9.29
C GLY A 265 -5.04 -6.40 7.82
N ARG A 266 -4.21 -5.69 7.04
CA ARG A 266 -3.96 -6.03 5.63
C ARG A 266 -3.34 -7.42 5.46
N LEU A 267 -2.39 -7.78 6.31
CA LEU A 267 -1.72 -9.08 6.26
C LEU A 267 -2.67 -10.24 6.59
N LEU A 268 -3.54 -10.08 7.58
CA LEU A 268 -4.57 -11.06 7.90
C LEU A 268 -5.55 -11.27 6.73
N ASN A 269 -5.86 -10.22 5.96
CA ASN A 269 -6.62 -10.37 4.73
C ASN A 269 -5.88 -11.26 3.70
N ASN A 270 -4.58 -11.04 3.48
CA ASN A 270 -3.79 -11.87 2.56
C ASN A 270 -3.73 -13.33 3.03
N MET A 271 -3.57 -13.56 4.34
CA MET A 271 -3.61 -14.90 4.94
C MET A 271 -4.97 -15.57 4.77
N ALA A 272 -6.06 -14.82 4.91
CA ALA A 272 -7.41 -15.33 4.69
C ALA A 272 -7.62 -15.77 3.23
N LEU A 273 -7.25 -14.92 2.27
CA LEU A 273 -7.33 -15.26 0.84
C LEU A 273 -6.47 -16.49 0.50
N THR A 274 -5.27 -16.58 1.09
CA THR A 274 -4.39 -17.73 0.90
C THR A 274 -4.97 -19.00 1.51
N SER A 275 -5.59 -18.89 2.70
CA SER A 275 -6.27 -20.02 3.35
C SER A 275 -7.43 -20.54 2.50
N ARG A 276 -8.19 -19.63 1.89
CA ARG A 276 -9.26 -20.00 0.94
C ARG A 276 -8.71 -20.75 -0.26
N LYS A 277 -7.59 -20.31 -0.84
CA LYS A 277 -6.92 -21.04 -1.94
C LYS A 277 -6.42 -22.43 -1.53
N LEU A 278 -6.13 -22.63 -0.25
CA LEU A 278 -5.80 -23.94 0.34
C LEU A 278 -7.04 -24.78 0.71
N GLY A 279 -8.26 -24.33 0.41
CA GLY A 279 -9.51 -24.99 0.81
C GLY A 279 -9.81 -24.93 2.31
N LYS A 280 -9.14 -24.04 3.05
CA LYS A 280 -9.30 -23.87 4.51
C LYS A 280 -10.26 -22.73 4.84
N ASP A 281 -11.51 -22.83 4.38
CA ASP A 281 -12.49 -21.76 4.47
C ASP A 281 -12.77 -21.29 5.91
N THR A 282 -12.85 -22.23 6.85
CA THR A 282 -13.02 -21.88 8.28
C THR A 282 -11.85 -21.03 8.79
N GLN A 283 -10.62 -21.37 8.40
CA GLN A 283 -9.45 -20.61 8.79
C GLN A 283 -9.43 -19.21 8.14
N ALA A 284 -9.89 -19.12 6.89
CA ALA A 284 -10.03 -17.84 6.20
C ALA A 284 -11.01 -16.90 6.93
N LEU A 285 -12.16 -17.42 7.35
CA LEU A 285 -13.13 -16.63 8.15
C LEU A 285 -12.53 -16.14 9.48
N ILE A 286 -11.74 -16.97 10.17
CA ILE A 286 -11.05 -16.55 11.40
C ILE A 286 -10.10 -15.38 11.14
N TYR A 287 -9.30 -15.44 10.07
CA TYR A 287 -8.40 -14.35 9.73
C TYR A 287 -9.14 -13.07 9.35
N PHE A 288 -10.23 -13.15 8.58
CA PHE A 288 -11.06 -11.98 8.27
C PHE A 288 -11.66 -11.37 9.53
N GLN A 289 -12.20 -12.18 10.45
CA GLN A 289 -12.73 -11.69 11.73
C GLN A 289 -11.66 -10.98 12.58
N GLN A 290 -10.43 -11.48 12.56
CA GLN A 290 -9.32 -10.82 13.26
C GLN A 290 -8.88 -9.51 12.57
N ALA A 291 -9.01 -9.39 11.24
CA ALA A 291 -8.63 -8.20 10.49
C ALA A 291 -9.58 -7.02 10.71
N ILE A 292 -10.88 -7.26 10.84
CA ILE A 292 -11.91 -6.22 10.95
C ILE A 292 -11.60 -5.20 12.06
N PRO A 293 -11.38 -5.57 13.34
CA PRO A 293 -11.13 -4.59 14.40
C PRO A 293 -9.83 -3.81 14.19
N MET A 294 -8.84 -4.36 13.48
CA MET A 294 -7.60 -3.66 13.14
C MET A 294 -7.86 -2.56 12.10
N LEU A 295 -8.72 -2.85 11.12
CA LEU A 295 -9.09 -1.90 10.07
C LEU A 295 -10.10 -0.85 10.57
N GLU A 296 -10.99 -1.23 11.49
CA GLU A 296 -11.90 -0.28 12.18
C GLU A 296 -11.11 0.78 12.96
N ALA A 297 -10.05 0.35 13.67
CA ALA A 297 -9.22 1.25 14.46
C ALA A 297 -8.53 2.33 13.64
N ILE A 298 -8.32 2.11 12.34
CA ILE A 298 -7.72 3.08 11.41
C ILE A 298 -8.74 3.72 10.45
N GLY A 299 -10.02 3.35 10.57
CA GLY A 299 -11.10 3.88 9.74
C GLY A 299 -11.11 3.39 8.29
N ASP A 300 -10.41 2.29 7.97
CA ASP A 300 -10.35 1.72 6.61
C ASP A 300 -11.64 0.95 6.26
N LYS A 301 -12.72 1.70 6.06
CA LYS A 301 -14.03 1.16 5.72
C LYS A 301 -14.03 0.36 4.42
N THR A 302 -13.25 0.79 3.43
CA THR A 302 -13.21 0.10 2.12
C THR A 302 -12.65 -1.32 2.25
N SER A 303 -11.55 -1.48 2.98
CA SER A 303 -11.01 -2.81 3.24
C SER A 303 -12.01 -3.68 4.02
N ILE A 304 -12.69 -3.13 5.03
CA ILE A 304 -13.74 -3.85 5.77
C ILE A 304 -14.86 -4.33 4.83
N GLY A 305 -15.36 -3.46 3.94
CA GLY A 305 -16.38 -3.83 2.95
C GLY A 305 -15.95 -4.99 2.06
N ARG A 306 -14.70 -4.98 1.60
CA ARG A 306 -14.11 -6.08 0.82
C ARG A 306 -13.98 -7.38 1.62
N LEU A 307 -13.56 -7.30 2.89
CA LEU A 307 -13.50 -8.47 3.76
C LEU A 307 -14.90 -9.09 3.94
N LEU A 308 -15.91 -8.28 4.21
CA LEU A 308 -17.28 -8.75 4.36
C LEU A 308 -17.82 -9.40 3.08
N ASN A 309 -17.53 -8.86 1.91
CA ASN A 309 -17.85 -9.49 0.62
C ASN A 309 -17.17 -10.87 0.47
N ASN A 310 -15.89 -10.98 0.84
CA ASN A 310 -15.16 -12.24 0.82
C ASN A 310 -15.73 -13.26 1.83
N MET A 311 -16.11 -12.81 3.03
CA MET A 311 -16.76 -13.65 4.03
C MET A 311 -18.12 -14.13 3.53
N GLY A 312 -18.91 -13.25 2.90
CA GLY A 312 -20.18 -13.60 2.27
C GLY A 312 -20.01 -14.72 1.25
N ALA A 313 -19.02 -14.61 0.37
CA ALA A 313 -18.73 -15.63 -0.62
C ALA A 313 -18.28 -16.97 -0.02
N ILE A 314 -17.56 -16.97 1.11
CA ILE A 314 -17.21 -18.19 1.83
C ILE A 314 -18.44 -18.78 2.50
N HIS A 315 -19.26 -17.99 3.20
CA HIS A 315 -20.50 -18.49 3.81
C HIS A 315 -21.47 -19.05 2.77
N GLU A 316 -21.55 -18.42 1.58
CA GLU A 316 -22.32 -18.92 0.44
C GLU A 316 -21.80 -20.30 -0.03
N SER A 317 -20.49 -20.47 -0.19
CA SER A 317 -19.87 -21.76 -0.57
C SER A 317 -20.09 -22.87 0.49
N LEU A 318 -20.21 -22.49 1.75
CA LEU A 318 -20.49 -23.41 2.87
C LEU A 318 -22.00 -23.68 3.07
N GLY A 319 -22.88 -23.16 2.20
CA GLY A 319 -24.33 -23.31 2.34
C GLY A 319 -24.95 -22.53 3.49
N GLN A 320 -24.22 -21.60 4.10
CA GLN A 320 -24.65 -20.79 5.23
C GLN A 320 -25.34 -19.49 4.77
N SER A 321 -26.46 -19.64 4.04
CA SER A 321 -27.11 -18.52 3.35
C SER A 321 -27.46 -17.33 4.23
N ALA A 322 -27.88 -17.53 5.47
CA ALA A 322 -28.19 -16.45 6.40
C ALA A 322 -26.94 -15.60 6.74
N LYS A 323 -25.81 -16.26 7.02
CA LYS A 323 -24.54 -15.57 7.31
C LYS A 323 -23.95 -14.92 6.07
N ALA A 324 -24.14 -15.54 4.90
CA ALA A 324 -23.74 -14.96 3.63
C ALA A 324 -24.50 -13.64 3.38
N LEU A 325 -25.82 -13.65 3.57
CA LEU A 325 -26.67 -12.46 3.42
C LEU A 325 -26.24 -11.35 4.38
N GLU A 326 -26.09 -11.66 5.67
CA GLU A 326 -25.61 -10.70 6.69
C GLU A 326 -24.27 -10.05 6.27
N SER A 327 -23.33 -10.86 5.79
CA SER A 327 -22.02 -10.37 5.35
C SER A 327 -22.11 -9.45 4.13
N TYR A 328 -22.92 -9.83 3.13
CA TYR A 328 -23.12 -8.99 1.93
C TYR A 328 -23.91 -7.71 2.24
N GLU A 329 -24.90 -7.74 3.10
CA GLU A 329 -25.64 -6.54 3.55
C GLU A 329 -24.73 -5.59 4.32
N GLY A 330 -23.87 -6.12 5.20
CA GLY A 330 -22.85 -5.34 5.87
C GLY A 330 -21.88 -4.67 4.88
N ALA A 331 -21.39 -5.43 3.89
CA ALA A 331 -20.52 -4.93 2.84
C ALA A 331 -21.21 -3.84 2.02
N LEU A 332 -22.48 -4.05 1.63
CA LEU A 332 -23.28 -3.11 0.85
C LEU A 332 -23.44 -1.77 1.57
N LYS A 333 -23.77 -1.81 2.86
CA LYS A 333 -23.89 -0.60 3.69
C LYS A 333 -22.58 0.18 3.72
N ILE A 334 -21.47 -0.48 3.99
CA ILE A 334 -20.15 0.17 4.06
C ILE A 334 -19.74 0.73 2.70
N ALA A 335 -19.97 -0.01 1.61
CA ALA A 335 -19.64 0.42 0.26
C ALA A 335 -20.42 1.69 -0.15
N ARG A 336 -21.71 1.77 0.18
CA ARG A 336 -22.54 2.95 -0.06
C ARG A 336 -22.08 4.15 0.75
N ASP A 337 -21.82 3.95 2.03
CA ASP A 337 -21.34 5.02 2.93
C ASP A 337 -19.97 5.55 2.51
N GLY A 338 -19.15 4.71 1.88
CA GLY A 338 -17.80 5.03 1.41
C GLY A 338 -17.69 5.38 -0.08
N GLY A 339 -18.79 5.27 -0.85
CA GLY A 339 -18.78 5.51 -2.30
C GLY A 339 -18.03 4.44 -3.11
N ASP A 340 -17.77 3.24 -2.55
CA ASP A 340 -17.13 2.12 -3.25
C ASP A 340 -18.11 1.39 -4.17
N LYS A 341 -18.26 1.88 -5.39
CA LYS A 341 -19.17 1.29 -6.38
C LYS A 341 -18.84 -0.16 -6.74
N ALA A 342 -17.57 -0.54 -6.72
CA ALA A 342 -17.15 -1.91 -7.01
C ALA A 342 -17.56 -2.86 -5.88
N GLY A 343 -17.32 -2.45 -4.63
CA GLY A 343 -17.77 -3.18 -3.45
C GLY A 343 -19.30 -3.29 -3.36
N GLU A 344 -20.02 -2.20 -3.69
CA GLU A 344 -21.48 -2.18 -3.78
C GLU A 344 -22.01 -3.19 -4.79
N THR A 345 -21.46 -3.18 -6.01
CA THR A 345 -21.86 -4.11 -7.08
C THR A 345 -21.64 -5.56 -6.65
N THR A 346 -20.48 -5.88 -6.07
CA THR A 346 -20.14 -7.24 -5.60
C THR A 346 -21.14 -7.71 -4.53
N ALA A 347 -21.47 -6.85 -3.57
CA ALA A 347 -22.43 -7.17 -2.50
C ALA A 347 -23.84 -7.41 -3.06
N MET A 348 -24.31 -6.52 -3.96
CA MET A 348 -25.62 -6.66 -4.58
C MET A 348 -25.75 -7.95 -5.41
N GLU A 349 -24.72 -8.33 -6.15
CA GLU A 349 -24.69 -9.58 -6.89
C GLU A 349 -24.75 -10.80 -5.96
N GLY A 350 -24.03 -10.78 -4.84
CA GLY A 350 -24.11 -11.82 -3.82
C GLY A 350 -25.52 -11.97 -3.24
N ILE A 351 -26.14 -10.86 -2.83
CA ILE A 351 -27.53 -10.85 -2.34
C ILE A 351 -28.51 -11.39 -3.40
N LYS A 352 -28.35 -10.98 -4.65
CA LYS A 352 -29.20 -11.43 -5.77
C LYS A 352 -29.08 -12.94 -5.98
N ARG A 353 -27.87 -13.52 -5.98
CA ARG A 353 -27.66 -14.97 -6.11
C ARG A 353 -28.37 -15.73 -5.00
N LEU A 354 -28.21 -15.30 -3.75
CA LEU A 354 -28.88 -15.92 -2.61
C LEU A 354 -30.42 -15.88 -2.73
N SER A 355 -30.98 -14.76 -3.23
CA SER A 355 -32.42 -14.58 -3.39
C SER A 355 -32.99 -15.40 -4.54
N SER A 356 -32.22 -15.66 -5.60
CA SER A 356 -32.65 -16.45 -6.77
C SER A 356 -32.50 -17.97 -6.60
N GLY A 357 -31.92 -18.43 -5.48
CA GLY A 357 -31.63 -19.85 -5.26
C GLY A 357 -30.59 -20.44 -6.21
N GLN A 358 -29.84 -19.59 -6.92
CA GLN A 358 -28.73 -20.01 -7.77
C GLN A 358 -27.53 -20.33 -6.90
N LEU A 359 -27.28 -21.62 -6.66
CA LEU A 359 -26.04 -22.08 -6.02
C LEU A 359 -24.86 -21.77 -6.96
N VAL A 360 -23.78 -21.25 -6.39
CA VAL A 360 -22.51 -21.10 -7.13
C VAL A 360 -22.05 -22.48 -7.57
N PRO A 361 -21.71 -22.71 -8.86
CA PRO A 361 -21.06 -23.95 -9.27
C PRO A 361 -19.76 -24.11 -8.49
N GLN A 362 -19.52 -25.29 -7.91
CA GLN A 362 -18.32 -25.67 -7.16
C GLN A 362 -17.07 -25.65 -8.04
#